data_2599c1a42cfd1d5da26c527a09cb7761
#
_entry.id   2599c1a42cfd1d5da26c527a09cb7761
#
_cell.length_a   1.000
_cell.length_b   1.000
_cell.length_c   1.000
_cell.angle_alpha   90.00
_cell.angle_beta   90.00
_cell.angle_gamma   90.00
#
_symmetry.space_group_name_H-M   'P 1'
#
loop_
_entity.id
_entity.type
_entity.pdbx_description
1 polymer ?
#
loop_
_entity_poly.entity_id
_entity_poly.type
_entity_poly.pdbx_seq_one_letter_code
_entity_poly.pdbx_strand_id
1 'polypeptide(L)'
;MNNIIESNDITASELDVYARTSEVQLLRYYEPKPGLFIAESPKVIERALNAGYEPISFLVEHKDLEGEAKELLEHYPEVPVYTAEYDVLVGMTGYALARGMLCAMRRCQLPSIEEICQNSRRIAILENVVNPTNIGAIFRSAAALHMDAVLLTNGCSDPLYRRAARVSMGTVFQIPWTYFDKKASWPEDGMKAIRNLGFKTVAMALREDSHSIDDPELLAEEKLAVILGTEGDGLASQTIADCNYTVMIPMSHGVDSLNVAAASAVAFWELGRRR
;
A
#
# COMPACT_ATOMS: atom_id res chain seq x y z
N MET A 1 -14.83 8.25 -29.36
CA MET A 1 -13.42 8.44 -29.79
C MET A 1 -12.67 8.92 -28.58
N ASN A 2 -11.59 8.27 -28.21
CA ASN A 2 -10.78 8.71 -27.08
C ASN A 2 -10.12 10.06 -27.38
N ASN A 3 -9.96 10.90 -26.36
CA ASN A 3 -9.27 12.18 -26.46
C ASN A 3 -7.76 11.95 -26.47
N ILE A 4 -7.24 11.42 -27.61
CA ILE A 4 -5.81 11.09 -27.79
C ILE A 4 -5.05 12.35 -28.22
N ILE A 5 -4.02 12.70 -27.47
CA ILE A 5 -3.16 13.86 -27.67
C ILE A 5 -1.73 13.35 -27.85
N GLU A 6 -1.23 13.45 -29.08
CA GLU A 6 0.16 13.13 -29.34
C GLU A 6 1.08 14.23 -28.81
N SER A 7 2.06 13.86 -27.98
CA SER A 7 2.99 14.81 -27.36
C SER A 7 4.41 14.52 -27.81
N ASN A 8 4.95 15.42 -28.60
CA ASN A 8 6.36 15.43 -29.01
C ASN A 8 7.20 16.38 -28.13
N ASP A 9 6.54 17.14 -27.26
CA ASP A 9 7.19 18.09 -26.34
C ASP A 9 7.21 17.52 -24.91
N ILE A 10 8.39 17.04 -24.53
CA ILE A 10 8.64 16.53 -23.16
C ILE A 10 8.53 17.61 -22.07
N THR A 11 8.44 18.89 -22.47
CA THR A 11 8.34 20.03 -21.52
C THR A 11 6.92 20.52 -21.31
N ALA A 12 5.94 19.90 -21.97
CA ALA A 12 4.53 20.24 -21.82
C ALA A 12 4.07 20.12 -20.36
N SER A 13 3.42 21.18 -19.86
CA SER A 13 3.00 21.28 -18.44
C SER A 13 2.01 20.22 -18.02
N GLU A 14 1.21 19.70 -18.95
CA GLU A 14 0.23 18.64 -18.75
C GLU A 14 0.87 17.30 -18.35
N LEU A 15 2.15 17.13 -18.71
CA LEU A 15 2.93 15.94 -18.43
C LEU A 15 3.74 16.03 -17.13
N ASP A 16 3.73 17.19 -16.45
CA ASP A 16 4.48 17.41 -15.21
C ASP A 16 4.15 16.39 -14.12
N VAL A 17 2.89 16.00 -14.01
CA VAL A 17 2.44 15.01 -13.04
C VAL A 17 3.14 13.65 -13.20
N TYR A 18 3.60 13.31 -14.39
CA TYR A 18 4.27 12.04 -14.69
C TYR A 18 5.79 12.12 -14.57
N ALA A 19 6.39 13.29 -14.83
CA ALA A 19 7.82 13.45 -15.07
C ALA A 19 8.53 14.31 -14.01
N ARG A 20 7.90 15.41 -13.61
CA ARG A 20 8.55 16.48 -12.83
C ARG A 20 7.95 16.70 -11.44
N THR A 21 6.82 16.08 -11.14
CA THR A 21 6.14 16.20 -9.85
C THR A 21 6.53 15.01 -8.96
N SER A 22 7.15 15.29 -7.82
CA SER A 22 7.51 14.24 -6.84
C SER A 22 6.26 13.64 -6.18
N GLU A 23 6.36 12.43 -5.63
CA GLU A 23 5.28 11.75 -4.90
C GLU A 23 4.69 12.61 -3.76
N VAL A 24 5.54 13.36 -3.06
CA VAL A 24 5.11 14.28 -1.98
C VAL A 24 4.35 15.48 -2.54
N GLN A 25 4.76 16.01 -3.68
CA GLN A 25 4.04 17.10 -4.36
C GLN A 25 2.70 16.60 -4.92
N LEU A 26 2.65 15.39 -5.50
CA LEU A 26 1.41 14.76 -5.94
C LEU A 26 0.43 14.58 -4.78
N LEU A 27 0.91 14.08 -3.63
CA LEU A 27 0.10 13.92 -2.43
C LEU A 27 -0.59 15.22 -2.00
N ARG A 28 0.08 16.37 -2.16
CA ARG A 28 -0.39 17.70 -1.76
C ARG A 28 -0.96 18.54 -2.89
N TYR A 29 -1.12 17.97 -4.07
CA TYR A 29 -1.45 18.72 -5.30
C TYR A 29 -2.70 19.60 -5.18
N TYR A 30 -3.69 19.16 -4.41
CA TYR A 30 -4.94 19.90 -4.16
C TYR A 30 -5.12 20.29 -2.69
N GLU A 31 -4.04 20.38 -1.89
CA GLU A 31 -4.14 20.70 -0.46
C GLU A 31 -5.06 21.91 -0.22
N PRO A 32 -6.03 21.86 0.73
CA PRO A 32 -6.25 20.84 1.76
C PRO A 32 -7.05 19.59 1.30
N LYS A 33 -7.52 19.54 0.05
CA LYS A 33 -8.19 18.37 -0.51
C LYS A 33 -7.17 17.26 -0.82
N PRO A 34 -7.61 15.99 -0.91
CA PRO A 34 -6.74 14.89 -1.34
C PRO A 34 -6.07 15.18 -2.69
N GLY A 35 -4.80 14.88 -2.80
CA GLY A 35 -4.00 15.13 -4.00
C GLY A 35 -4.16 14.06 -5.08
N LEU A 36 -3.04 13.79 -5.75
CA LEU A 36 -2.94 12.81 -6.84
C LEU A 36 -2.01 11.65 -6.47
N PHE A 37 -2.06 10.62 -7.26
CA PHE A 37 -1.05 9.56 -7.32
C PHE A 37 -0.95 9.02 -8.75
N ILE A 38 0.15 8.32 -9.05
CA ILE A 38 0.37 7.69 -10.34
C ILE A 38 0.23 6.18 -10.21
N ALA A 39 -0.73 5.61 -10.92
CA ALA A 39 -0.85 4.17 -11.13
C ALA A 39 -0.05 3.75 -12.36
N GLU A 40 0.71 2.64 -12.27
CA GLU A 40 1.58 2.14 -13.33
C GLU A 40 1.18 0.72 -13.73
N SER A 41 1.00 0.48 -14.99
CA SER A 41 0.55 -0.73 -15.70
C SER A 41 -0.98 -0.90 -15.79
N PRO A 42 -1.49 -1.49 -16.90
CA PRO A 42 -2.94 -1.67 -17.11
C PRO A 42 -3.63 -2.36 -15.93
N LYS A 43 -3.04 -3.43 -15.39
CA LYS A 43 -3.64 -4.20 -14.28
C LYS A 43 -3.74 -3.43 -12.97
N VAL A 44 -2.76 -2.59 -12.64
CA VAL A 44 -2.78 -1.74 -11.44
C VAL A 44 -3.82 -0.64 -11.61
N ILE A 45 -3.88 -0.03 -12.80
CA ILE A 45 -4.84 1.01 -13.16
C ILE A 45 -6.27 0.45 -13.11
N GLU A 46 -6.53 -0.70 -13.73
CA GLU A 46 -7.82 -1.38 -13.68
C GLU A 46 -8.30 -1.61 -12.24
N ARG A 47 -7.41 -2.07 -11.35
CA ARG A 47 -7.76 -2.28 -9.93
C ARG A 47 -8.08 -0.99 -9.20
N ALA A 48 -7.36 0.09 -9.50
CA ALA A 48 -7.66 1.40 -8.93
C ALA A 48 -9.03 1.94 -9.43
N LEU A 49 -9.31 1.84 -10.72
CA LEU A 49 -10.59 2.22 -11.30
C LEU A 49 -11.75 1.43 -10.71
N ASN A 50 -11.60 0.10 -10.57
CA ASN A 50 -12.58 -0.78 -9.95
C ASN A 50 -12.82 -0.48 -8.46
N ALA A 51 -11.84 0.12 -7.79
CA ALA A 51 -11.95 0.61 -6.42
C ALA A 51 -12.54 2.04 -6.32
N GLY A 52 -12.94 2.64 -7.44
CA GLY A 52 -13.61 3.94 -7.49
C GLY A 52 -12.66 5.14 -7.52
N TYR A 53 -11.37 4.95 -7.77
CA TYR A 53 -10.45 6.07 -7.99
C TYR A 53 -10.70 6.72 -9.36
N GLU A 54 -10.75 8.05 -9.38
CA GLU A 54 -11.06 8.83 -10.57
C GLU A 54 -9.81 9.09 -11.41
N PRO A 55 -9.77 8.70 -12.71
CA PRO A 55 -8.66 9.01 -13.59
C PRO A 55 -8.70 10.48 -14.02
N ILE A 56 -7.54 11.14 -14.03
CA ILE A 56 -7.37 12.52 -14.50
C ILE A 56 -6.83 12.55 -15.92
N SER A 57 -5.86 11.70 -16.20
CA SER A 57 -5.28 11.51 -17.54
C SER A 57 -4.54 10.18 -17.62
N PHE A 58 -4.32 9.72 -18.83
CA PHE A 58 -3.48 8.58 -19.14
C PHE A 58 -2.23 9.02 -19.90
N LEU A 59 -1.12 8.31 -19.70
CA LEU A 59 0.08 8.42 -20.49
C LEU A 59 0.42 7.02 -20.99
N VAL A 60 0.42 6.86 -22.33
CA VAL A 60 0.52 5.55 -22.98
C VAL A 60 1.59 5.58 -24.06
N GLU A 61 2.44 4.57 -24.13
CA GLU A 61 3.37 4.42 -25.25
C GLU A 61 2.58 4.14 -26.54
N HIS A 62 2.97 4.78 -27.65
CA HIS A 62 2.21 4.74 -28.90
C HIS A 62 1.88 3.30 -29.35
N LYS A 63 2.83 2.38 -29.25
CA LYS A 63 2.62 0.96 -29.63
C LYS A 63 1.59 0.22 -28.77
N ASP A 64 1.35 0.69 -27.53
CA ASP A 64 0.46 0.02 -26.55
C ASP A 64 -0.99 0.53 -26.62
N LEU A 65 -1.27 1.58 -27.44
CA LEU A 65 -2.64 2.11 -27.64
C LEU A 65 -3.61 1.06 -28.18
N GLU A 66 -3.14 0.17 -29.05
CA GLU A 66 -3.93 -0.92 -29.64
C GLU A 66 -3.74 -2.25 -28.90
N GLY A 67 -3.00 -2.24 -27.78
CA GLY A 67 -2.71 -3.42 -26.93
C GLY A 67 -3.60 -3.53 -25.69
N GLU A 68 -2.99 -3.93 -24.56
CA GLU A 68 -3.68 -4.10 -23.28
C GLU A 68 -4.36 -2.82 -22.76
N ALA A 69 -3.90 -1.63 -23.20
CA ALA A 69 -4.47 -0.35 -22.81
C ALA A 69 -5.80 -0.05 -23.50
N LYS A 70 -6.05 -0.58 -24.71
CA LYS A 70 -7.19 -0.23 -25.56
C LYS A 70 -8.54 -0.39 -24.85
N GLU A 71 -8.81 -1.57 -24.36
CA GLU A 71 -10.08 -1.89 -23.70
C GLU A 71 -10.33 -0.97 -22.50
N LEU A 72 -9.29 -0.70 -21.71
CA LEU A 72 -9.37 0.18 -20.56
C LEU A 72 -9.65 1.63 -20.99
N LEU A 73 -8.97 2.15 -22.01
CA LEU A 73 -9.17 3.52 -22.52
C LEU A 73 -10.57 3.72 -23.10
N GLU A 74 -11.14 2.72 -23.78
CA GLU A 74 -12.49 2.79 -24.37
C GLU A 74 -13.58 2.99 -23.31
N HIS A 75 -13.36 2.57 -22.06
CA HIS A 75 -14.30 2.82 -20.95
C HIS A 75 -14.25 4.26 -20.40
N TYR A 76 -13.21 5.04 -20.76
CA TYR A 76 -13.01 6.41 -20.25
C TYR A 76 -12.78 7.42 -21.40
N PRO A 77 -13.72 7.56 -22.36
CA PRO A 77 -13.52 8.33 -23.59
C PRO A 77 -13.30 9.84 -23.36
N GLU A 78 -13.78 10.36 -22.22
CA GLU A 78 -13.62 11.78 -21.87
C GLU A 78 -12.30 12.13 -21.22
N VAL A 79 -11.53 11.11 -20.77
CA VAL A 79 -10.26 11.33 -20.07
C VAL A 79 -9.14 11.52 -21.11
N PRO A 80 -8.31 12.57 -20.98
CA PRO A 80 -7.19 12.80 -21.90
C PRO A 80 -6.20 11.64 -21.90
N VAL A 81 -5.80 11.21 -23.10
CA VAL A 81 -4.80 10.17 -23.32
C VAL A 81 -3.60 10.81 -24.01
N TYR A 82 -2.53 11.06 -23.26
CA TYR A 82 -1.28 11.52 -23.83
C TYR A 82 -0.52 10.32 -24.37
N THR A 83 0.06 10.46 -25.56
CA THR A 83 0.86 9.41 -26.18
C THR A 83 2.15 9.97 -26.76
N ALA A 84 3.19 9.18 -26.73
CA ALA A 84 4.47 9.49 -27.35
C ALA A 84 5.24 8.20 -27.67
N GLU A 85 6.28 8.34 -28.48
CA GLU A 85 7.22 7.28 -28.79
C GLU A 85 8.07 6.91 -27.56
N TYR A 86 8.58 5.67 -27.53
CA TYR A 86 9.36 5.11 -26.43
C TYR A 86 10.49 6.03 -25.95
N ASP A 87 11.33 6.53 -26.87
CA ASP A 87 12.49 7.36 -26.51
C ASP A 87 12.08 8.69 -25.88
N VAL A 88 10.96 9.26 -26.32
CA VAL A 88 10.38 10.48 -25.73
C VAL A 88 9.90 10.20 -24.31
N LEU A 89 9.19 9.11 -24.09
CA LEU A 89 8.69 8.72 -22.77
C LEU A 89 9.83 8.40 -21.79
N VAL A 90 10.85 7.68 -22.23
CA VAL A 90 12.03 7.39 -21.40
C VAL A 90 12.79 8.67 -21.06
N GLY A 91 12.95 9.57 -22.04
CA GLY A 91 13.60 10.88 -21.83
C GLY A 91 12.84 11.75 -20.82
N MET A 92 11.51 11.66 -20.80
CA MET A 92 10.62 12.41 -19.92
C MET A 92 10.56 11.83 -18.50
N THR A 93 10.36 10.52 -18.39
CA THR A 93 10.15 9.86 -17.09
C THR A 93 11.46 9.40 -16.43
N GLY A 94 12.55 9.31 -17.19
CA GLY A 94 13.83 8.78 -16.74
C GLY A 94 13.89 7.24 -16.65
N TYR A 95 12.85 6.54 -17.07
CA TYR A 95 12.77 5.06 -17.07
C TYR A 95 11.78 4.56 -18.11
N ALA A 96 11.92 3.29 -18.53
CA ALA A 96 10.94 2.62 -19.36
C ALA A 96 9.64 2.37 -18.59
N LEU A 97 8.49 2.72 -19.19
CA LEU A 97 7.19 2.45 -18.57
C LEU A 97 6.96 0.94 -18.44
N ALA A 98 6.52 0.49 -17.26
CA ALA A 98 6.13 -0.90 -17.10
C ALA A 98 4.83 -1.16 -17.89
N ARG A 99 4.93 -2.00 -18.93
CA ARG A 99 3.81 -2.29 -19.85
C ARG A 99 3.19 -1.03 -20.48
N GLY A 100 4.02 -0.01 -20.73
CA GLY A 100 3.70 1.13 -21.55
C GLY A 100 2.59 2.09 -21.09
N MET A 101 2.11 2.01 -19.82
CA MET A 101 0.98 2.82 -19.39
C MET A 101 1.12 3.36 -17.97
N LEU A 102 0.84 4.67 -17.80
CA LEU A 102 0.62 5.35 -16.52
C LEU A 102 -0.78 5.98 -16.50
N CYS A 103 -1.33 6.18 -15.30
CA CYS A 103 -2.54 6.97 -15.09
C CYS A 103 -2.35 7.89 -13.88
N ALA A 104 -2.59 9.19 -14.07
CA ALA A 104 -2.72 10.13 -12.95
C ALA A 104 -4.14 10.03 -12.40
N MET A 105 -4.27 9.78 -11.11
CA MET A 105 -5.54 9.51 -10.45
C MET A 105 -5.74 10.40 -9.23
N ARG A 106 -6.99 10.76 -8.97
CA ARG A 106 -7.38 11.51 -7.78
C ARG A 106 -7.37 10.60 -6.55
N ARG A 107 -6.78 11.05 -5.45
CA ARG A 107 -6.86 10.36 -4.16
C ARG A 107 -8.26 10.51 -3.56
N CYS A 108 -8.74 9.44 -2.94
CA CYS A 108 -9.95 9.47 -2.13
C CYS A 108 -9.63 9.87 -0.68
N GLN A 109 -10.65 10.33 0.05
CA GLN A 109 -10.56 10.46 1.49
C GLN A 109 -10.49 9.06 2.11
N LEU A 110 -9.55 8.86 3.02
CA LEU A 110 -9.42 7.58 3.71
C LEU A 110 -10.53 7.43 4.77
N PRO A 111 -11.02 6.20 4.98
CA PRO A 111 -11.97 5.91 6.05
C PRO A 111 -11.32 6.03 7.43
N SER A 112 -12.12 6.15 8.47
CA SER A 112 -11.65 6.11 9.86
C SER A 112 -11.23 4.70 10.27
N ILE A 113 -10.45 4.59 11.36
CA ILE A 113 -10.06 3.29 11.93
C ILE A 113 -11.31 2.50 12.38
N GLU A 114 -12.28 3.18 12.96
CA GLU A 114 -13.54 2.60 13.43
C GLU A 114 -14.33 1.97 12.26
N GLU A 115 -14.46 2.70 11.13
CA GLU A 115 -15.15 2.20 9.94
C GLU A 115 -14.48 0.95 9.39
N ILE A 116 -13.13 0.95 9.29
CA ILE A 116 -12.36 -0.20 8.77
C ILE A 116 -12.47 -1.39 9.73
N CYS A 117 -12.35 -1.15 11.03
CA CYS A 117 -12.25 -2.22 12.03
C CYS A 117 -13.60 -2.79 12.46
N GLN A 118 -14.73 -2.16 12.10
CA GLN A 118 -16.06 -2.57 12.54
C GLN A 118 -16.35 -4.05 12.28
N ASN A 119 -16.02 -4.53 11.09
CA ASN A 119 -16.25 -5.91 10.68
C ASN A 119 -14.96 -6.74 10.54
N SER A 120 -13.82 -6.15 10.93
CA SER A 120 -12.53 -6.79 10.80
C SER A 120 -12.25 -7.70 12.01
N ARG A 121 -11.58 -8.83 11.76
CA ARG A 121 -11.11 -9.77 12.77
C ARG A 121 -9.59 -9.96 12.74
N ARG A 122 -8.98 -9.76 11.59
CA ARG A 122 -7.53 -9.90 11.35
C ARG A 122 -7.01 -8.64 10.67
N ILE A 123 -6.28 -7.81 11.40
CA ILE A 123 -5.71 -6.58 10.85
C ILE A 123 -4.19 -6.59 10.97
N ALA A 124 -3.53 -5.97 10.01
CA ALA A 124 -2.11 -5.67 10.09
C ALA A 124 -1.90 -4.22 10.51
N ILE A 125 -0.93 -3.97 11.40
CA ILE A 125 -0.49 -2.63 11.76
C ILE A 125 0.98 -2.51 11.36
N LEU A 126 1.31 -1.49 10.57
CA LEU A 126 2.67 -1.21 10.12
C LEU A 126 3.25 -0.05 10.92
N GLU A 127 4.32 -0.31 11.65
CA GLU A 127 5.03 0.72 12.42
C GLU A 127 6.28 1.17 11.69
N ASN A 128 6.26 2.41 11.17
CA ASN A 128 7.41 3.08 10.56
C ASN A 128 8.06 2.30 9.39
N VAL A 129 7.28 1.55 8.62
CA VAL A 129 7.77 0.86 7.43
C VAL A 129 7.98 1.88 6.31
N VAL A 130 9.21 2.34 6.14
CA VAL A 130 9.55 3.47 5.25
C VAL A 130 9.85 3.06 3.80
N ASN A 131 10.13 1.77 3.55
CA ASN A 131 10.44 1.30 2.19
C ASN A 131 9.14 1.01 1.41
N PRO A 132 8.85 1.76 0.32
CA PRO A 132 7.62 1.54 -0.45
C PRO A 132 7.56 0.16 -1.11
N THR A 133 8.69 -0.51 -1.35
CA THR A 133 8.73 -1.89 -1.83
C THR A 133 8.17 -2.85 -0.78
N ASN A 134 8.53 -2.67 0.49
CA ASN A 134 8.01 -3.49 1.57
C ASN A 134 6.54 -3.21 1.82
N ILE A 135 6.10 -1.94 1.80
CA ILE A 135 4.69 -1.58 1.87
C ILE A 135 3.90 -2.34 0.80
N GLY A 136 4.31 -2.26 -0.47
CA GLY A 136 3.62 -2.95 -1.56
C GLY A 136 3.58 -4.47 -1.40
N ALA A 137 4.68 -5.09 -0.96
CA ALA A 137 4.74 -6.53 -0.74
C ALA A 137 3.87 -6.98 0.46
N ILE A 138 3.85 -6.21 1.55
CA ILE A 138 2.99 -6.46 2.72
C ILE A 138 1.51 -6.36 2.32
N PHE A 139 1.11 -5.32 1.58
CA PHE A 139 -0.27 -5.19 1.08
C PHE A 139 -0.68 -6.35 0.20
N ARG A 140 0.23 -6.83 -0.66
CA ARG A 140 -0.02 -8.01 -1.50
C ARG A 140 -0.23 -9.27 -0.66
N SER A 141 0.60 -9.49 0.35
CA SER A 141 0.46 -10.61 1.27
C SER A 141 -0.81 -10.50 2.12
N ALA A 142 -1.12 -9.31 2.64
CA ALA A 142 -2.33 -9.07 3.44
C ALA A 142 -3.60 -9.39 2.64
N ALA A 143 -3.71 -8.87 1.42
CA ALA A 143 -4.86 -9.14 0.54
C ALA A 143 -4.99 -10.62 0.18
N ALA A 144 -3.86 -11.33 -0.02
CA ALA A 144 -3.85 -12.73 -0.40
C ALA A 144 -4.10 -13.70 0.77
N LEU A 145 -3.75 -13.31 2.00
CA LEU A 145 -3.64 -14.19 3.17
C LEU A 145 -4.62 -13.83 4.29
N HIS A 146 -5.84 -13.43 3.89
CA HIS A 146 -7.00 -13.27 4.78
C HIS A 146 -6.89 -12.17 5.85
N MET A 147 -6.06 -11.15 5.64
CA MET A 147 -6.15 -9.94 6.45
C MET A 147 -7.34 -9.10 5.98
N ASP A 148 -8.10 -8.58 6.92
CA ASP A 148 -9.30 -7.78 6.64
C ASP A 148 -8.94 -6.31 6.35
N ALA A 149 -7.84 -5.80 6.95
CA ALA A 149 -7.40 -4.41 6.80
C ALA A 149 -5.91 -4.22 7.12
N VAL A 150 -5.38 -3.06 6.70
CA VAL A 150 -4.03 -2.59 7.05
C VAL A 150 -4.10 -1.19 7.64
N LEU A 151 -3.55 -1.00 8.84
CA LEU A 151 -3.39 0.29 9.50
C LEU A 151 -1.92 0.71 9.47
N LEU A 152 -1.66 2.00 9.31
CA LEU A 152 -0.30 2.53 9.20
C LEU A 152 -0.05 3.62 10.24
N THR A 153 1.12 3.58 10.88
CA THR A 153 1.59 4.76 11.62
C THR A 153 2.05 5.85 10.65
N ASN A 154 2.08 7.09 11.11
CA ASN A 154 2.40 8.25 10.26
C ASN A 154 3.83 8.27 9.73
N GLY A 155 4.72 7.41 10.24
CA GLY A 155 6.09 7.23 9.75
C GLY A 155 6.21 6.26 8.56
N CYS A 156 5.13 5.59 8.16
CA CYS A 156 5.15 4.67 7.02
C CYS A 156 5.18 5.41 5.68
N SER A 157 5.81 4.80 4.68
CA SER A 157 5.63 5.22 3.28
C SER A 157 4.18 5.07 2.85
N ASP A 158 3.76 5.96 1.96
CA ASP A 158 2.38 5.97 1.44
C ASP A 158 2.13 4.76 0.52
N PRO A 159 1.05 3.99 0.76
CA PRO A 159 0.70 2.84 -0.07
C PRO A 159 0.38 3.18 -1.52
N LEU A 160 -0.02 4.44 -1.81
CA LEU A 160 -0.31 4.93 -3.16
C LEU A 160 0.92 5.50 -3.87
N TYR A 161 2.11 5.49 -3.25
CA TYR A 161 3.32 5.78 -3.99
C TYR A 161 3.45 4.76 -5.14
N ARG A 162 3.79 5.25 -6.33
CA ARG A 162 3.84 4.45 -7.56
C ARG A 162 4.54 3.11 -7.37
N ARG A 163 5.69 3.11 -6.67
CA ARG A 163 6.45 1.88 -6.40
C ARG A 163 5.67 0.90 -5.52
N ALA A 164 4.99 1.38 -4.48
CA ALA A 164 4.20 0.53 -3.59
C ALA A 164 2.99 -0.06 -4.32
N ALA A 165 2.24 0.76 -5.02
CA ALA A 165 1.09 0.33 -5.83
C ALA A 165 1.49 -0.70 -6.89
N ARG A 166 2.63 -0.50 -7.58
CA ARG A 166 3.16 -1.44 -8.56
C ARG A 166 3.61 -2.76 -7.95
N VAL A 167 4.39 -2.73 -6.87
CA VAL A 167 4.88 -3.96 -6.19
C VAL A 167 3.71 -4.77 -5.63
N SER A 168 2.69 -4.10 -5.10
CA SER A 168 1.47 -4.76 -4.65
C SER A 168 0.65 -5.35 -5.79
N MET A 169 1.00 -5.06 -7.05
CA MET A 169 0.15 -5.37 -8.22
C MET A 169 -1.26 -4.75 -8.10
N GLY A 170 -1.38 -3.61 -7.37
CA GLY A 170 -2.65 -2.92 -7.15
C GLY A 170 -3.53 -3.52 -6.03
N THR A 171 -3.02 -4.45 -5.20
CA THR A 171 -3.80 -4.94 -4.06
C THR A 171 -4.01 -3.88 -2.98
N VAL A 172 -3.24 -2.78 -2.98
CA VAL A 172 -3.50 -1.59 -2.15
C VAL A 172 -4.89 -0.98 -2.40
N PHE A 173 -5.52 -1.27 -3.54
CA PHE A 173 -6.88 -0.86 -3.87
C PHE A 173 -7.94 -1.90 -3.51
N GLN A 174 -7.54 -3.11 -3.11
CA GLN A 174 -8.44 -4.23 -2.85
C GLN A 174 -8.64 -4.52 -1.36
N ILE A 175 -7.72 -4.09 -0.50
CA ILE A 175 -7.81 -4.23 0.94
C ILE A 175 -7.99 -2.86 1.60
N PRO A 176 -8.95 -2.68 2.51
CA PRO A 176 -9.13 -1.43 3.25
C PRO A 176 -7.89 -1.04 4.05
N TRP A 177 -7.57 0.25 4.06
CA TRP A 177 -6.45 0.75 4.85
C TRP A 177 -6.63 2.21 5.24
N THR A 178 -5.97 2.63 6.32
CA THR A 178 -5.91 4.02 6.75
C THR A 178 -4.69 4.26 7.64
N TYR A 179 -4.42 5.54 7.94
CA TYR A 179 -3.43 5.94 8.93
C TYR A 179 -4.06 6.14 10.30
N PHE A 180 -3.27 5.95 11.36
CA PHE A 180 -3.60 6.51 12.66
C PHE A 180 -3.69 8.04 12.59
N ASP A 181 -4.56 8.65 13.40
CA ASP A 181 -4.69 10.11 13.44
C ASP A 181 -3.31 10.73 13.74
N LYS A 182 -2.95 11.77 12.98
CA LYS A 182 -1.69 12.50 13.16
C LYS A 182 -1.57 13.17 14.54
N LYS A 183 -2.68 13.41 15.22
CA LYS A 183 -2.73 14.01 16.57
C LYS A 183 -2.66 12.96 17.67
N ALA A 184 -2.92 11.70 17.37
CA ALA A 184 -2.83 10.59 18.30
C ALA A 184 -1.37 10.16 18.43
N SER A 185 -0.93 9.91 19.67
CA SER A 185 0.38 9.32 19.92
C SER A 185 0.40 7.84 19.52
N TRP A 186 1.54 7.39 19.03
CA TRP A 186 1.82 5.97 18.85
C TRP A 186 3.01 5.59 19.74
N PRO A 187 2.94 4.50 20.54
CA PRO A 187 1.85 3.50 20.55
C PRO A 187 0.66 3.84 21.46
N GLU A 188 0.76 4.78 22.37
CA GLU A 188 -0.18 4.96 23.51
C GLU A 188 -1.64 5.10 23.06
N ASP A 189 -1.99 6.15 22.30
CA ASP A 189 -3.38 6.37 21.87
C ASP A 189 -3.80 5.35 20.82
N GLY A 190 -2.91 5.01 19.88
CA GLY A 190 -3.19 4.04 18.84
C GLY A 190 -3.51 2.65 19.39
N MET A 191 -2.71 2.15 20.32
CA MET A 191 -2.95 0.85 20.96
C MET A 191 -4.22 0.85 21.81
N LYS A 192 -4.54 1.96 22.46
CA LYS A 192 -5.80 2.11 23.21
C LYS A 192 -7.01 2.03 22.27
N ALA A 193 -6.95 2.70 21.11
CA ALA A 193 -8.02 2.64 20.11
C ALA A 193 -8.25 1.20 19.64
N ILE A 194 -7.19 0.48 19.28
CA ILE A 194 -7.27 -0.92 18.82
C ILE A 194 -7.83 -1.85 19.89
N ARG A 195 -7.42 -1.71 21.15
CA ARG A 195 -7.97 -2.49 22.27
C ARG A 195 -9.46 -2.20 22.50
N ASN A 196 -9.88 -0.94 22.40
CA ASN A 196 -11.29 -0.55 22.52
C ASN A 196 -12.19 -1.15 21.43
N LEU A 197 -11.61 -1.46 20.25
CA LEU A 197 -12.29 -2.16 19.14
C LEU A 197 -12.29 -3.69 19.33
N GLY A 198 -11.76 -4.18 20.46
CA GLY A 198 -11.77 -5.58 20.86
C GLY A 198 -10.63 -6.43 20.32
N PHE A 199 -9.60 -5.82 19.70
CA PHE A 199 -8.45 -6.57 19.21
C PHE A 199 -7.44 -6.89 20.32
N LYS A 200 -6.90 -8.11 20.28
CA LYS A 200 -5.65 -8.46 20.92
C LYS A 200 -4.49 -8.09 20.00
N THR A 201 -3.47 -7.46 20.55
CA THR A 201 -2.32 -6.97 19.80
C THR A 201 -1.15 -7.93 19.87
N VAL A 202 -0.52 -8.18 18.74
CA VAL A 202 0.57 -9.14 18.55
C VAL A 202 1.78 -8.39 17.99
N ALA A 203 2.83 -8.24 18.78
CA ALA A 203 4.12 -7.70 18.32
C ALA A 203 4.93 -8.81 17.63
N MET A 204 5.26 -8.64 16.34
CA MET A 204 6.21 -9.52 15.65
C MET A 204 7.63 -9.13 16.03
N ALA A 205 8.19 -9.77 17.03
CA ALA A 205 9.52 -9.45 17.55
C ALA A 205 10.19 -10.68 18.17
N LEU A 206 11.53 -10.73 18.10
CA LEU A 206 12.32 -11.77 18.71
C LEU A 206 12.71 -11.36 20.13
N ARG A 207 12.15 -12.06 21.12
CA ARG A 207 12.52 -11.95 22.55
C ARG A 207 12.57 -13.35 23.17
N GLU A 208 13.23 -13.47 24.32
CA GLU A 208 13.37 -14.75 25.03
C GLU A 208 12.00 -15.31 25.51
N ASP A 209 11.05 -14.44 25.78
CA ASP A 209 9.69 -14.74 26.24
C ASP A 209 8.64 -14.73 25.13
N SER A 210 9.05 -14.70 23.85
CA SER A 210 8.12 -14.69 22.73
C SER A 210 7.40 -16.02 22.57
N HIS A 211 6.09 -15.94 22.29
CA HIS A 211 5.32 -17.09 21.82
C HIS A 211 5.77 -17.52 20.42
N SER A 212 5.67 -18.81 20.13
CA SER A 212 5.81 -19.27 18.76
C SER A 212 4.59 -18.85 17.92
N ILE A 213 4.78 -18.55 16.65
CA ILE A 213 3.71 -18.08 15.76
C ILE A 213 2.55 -19.09 15.59
N ASP A 214 2.81 -20.36 15.82
CA ASP A 214 1.83 -21.47 15.76
C ASP A 214 1.15 -21.78 17.10
N ASP A 215 1.32 -20.91 18.11
CA ASP A 215 0.72 -21.07 19.44
C ASP A 215 -0.82 -21.14 19.32
N PRO A 216 -1.47 -22.20 19.81
CA PRO A 216 -2.92 -22.36 19.76
C PRO A 216 -3.71 -21.24 20.43
N GLU A 217 -3.16 -20.59 21.47
CA GLU A 217 -3.84 -19.47 22.15
C GLU A 217 -4.02 -18.27 21.21
N LEU A 218 -2.99 -17.97 20.42
CA LEU A 218 -3.07 -16.89 19.39
C LEU A 218 -4.12 -17.20 18.33
N LEU A 219 -4.16 -18.45 17.88
CA LEU A 219 -5.09 -18.89 16.84
C LEU A 219 -6.55 -18.92 17.31
N ALA A 220 -6.77 -19.04 18.62
CA ALA A 220 -8.10 -19.04 19.24
C ALA A 220 -8.69 -17.63 19.45
N GLU A 221 -7.86 -16.57 19.38
CA GLU A 221 -8.32 -15.21 19.57
C GLU A 221 -9.31 -14.77 18.46
N GLU A 222 -10.43 -14.18 18.87
CA GLU A 222 -11.46 -13.74 17.92
C GLU A 222 -10.97 -12.61 17.02
N LYS A 223 -10.28 -11.62 17.61
CA LYS A 223 -9.75 -10.45 16.88
C LYS A 223 -8.26 -10.28 17.17
N LEU A 224 -7.44 -10.31 16.13
CA LEU A 224 -5.99 -10.07 16.21
C LEU A 224 -5.55 -8.87 15.38
N ALA A 225 -4.70 -8.04 15.96
CA ALA A 225 -3.95 -6.98 15.29
C ALA A 225 -2.46 -7.34 15.26
N VAL A 226 -1.93 -7.73 14.11
CA VAL A 226 -0.54 -8.14 13.93
C VAL A 226 0.30 -6.91 13.60
N ILE A 227 1.25 -6.57 14.48
CA ILE A 227 2.08 -5.37 14.37
C ILE A 227 3.46 -5.75 13.84
N LEU A 228 3.85 -5.10 12.75
CA LEU A 228 5.11 -5.31 12.04
C LEU A 228 5.92 -4.01 12.05
N GLY A 229 7.17 -4.08 12.45
CA GLY A 229 8.08 -2.94 12.55
C GLY A 229 8.90 -2.71 11.29
N THR A 230 9.70 -1.62 11.33
CA THR A 230 10.64 -1.29 10.26
C THR A 230 11.79 -2.30 10.16
N GLU A 231 12.52 -2.25 9.03
CA GLU A 231 13.77 -3.02 8.86
C GLU A 231 14.88 -2.43 9.73
N GLY A 232 15.67 -3.30 10.33
CA GLY A 232 16.79 -2.93 11.20
C GLY A 232 16.35 -2.79 12.66
N ASP A 233 15.69 -1.71 13.01
CA ASP A 233 15.30 -1.43 14.41
C ASP A 233 14.09 -2.23 14.89
N GLY A 234 13.29 -2.77 13.99
CA GLY A 234 12.07 -3.53 14.31
C GLY A 234 10.97 -2.65 14.91
N LEU A 235 10.27 -3.17 15.90
CA LEU A 235 9.24 -2.46 16.67
C LEU A 235 9.88 -1.67 17.82
N ALA A 236 9.31 -0.49 18.13
CA ALA A 236 9.71 0.25 19.32
C ALA A 236 9.49 -0.58 20.59
N SER A 237 10.41 -0.45 21.56
CA SER A 237 10.33 -1.19 22.83
C SER A 237 9.01 -0.94 23.57
N GLN A 238 8.48 0.28 23.50
CA GLN A 238 7.19 0.64 24.10
C GLN A 238 6.03 -0.08 23.39
N THR A 239 6.05 -0.19 22.05
CA THR A 239 5.05 -0.93 21.29
C THR A 239 5.02 -2.40 21.70
N ILE A 240 6.20 -3.02 21.83
CA ILE A 240 6.31 -4.42 22.26
C ILE A 240 5.76 -4.58 23.67
N ALA A 241 6.12 -3.67 24.61
CA ALA A 241 5.67 -3.72 25.99
C ALA A 241 4.14 -3.55 26.16
N ASP A 242 3.51 -2.79 25.25
CA ASP A 242 2.08 -2.53 25.27
C ASP A 242 1.25 -3.62 24.55
N CYS A 243 1.89 -4.57 23.86
CA CYS A 243 1.18 -5.67 23.18
C CYS A 243 0.68 -6.73 24.17
N ASN A 244 -0.43 -7.41 23.79
CA ASN A 244 -0.93 -8.57 24.53
C ASN A 244 0.00 -9.78 24.37
N TYR A 245 0.61 -9.92 23.20
CA TYR A 245 1.50 -11.02 22.86
C TYR A 245 2.75 -10.48 22.14
N THR A 246 3.90 -11.06 22.45
CA THR A 246 5.10 -10.94 21.62
C THR A 246 5.29 -12.28 20.93
N VAL A 247 5.45 -12.28 19.62
CA VAL A 247 5.43 -13.49 18.79
C VAL A 247 6.65 -13.52 17.88
N MET A 248 7.29 -14.69 17.83
CA MET A 248 8.42 -14.92 16.93
C MET A 248 8.11 -15.99 15.89
N ILE A 249 8.73 -15.87 14.73
CA ILE A 249 8.86 -16.93 13.74
C ILE A 249 10.10 -17.74 14.14
N PRO A 250 9.97 -19.04 14.46
CA PRO A 250 11.15 -19.86 14.78
C PRO A 250 12.15 -19.89 13.62
N MET A 251 13.38 -19.49 13.90
CA MET A 251 14.45 -19.42 12.91
C MET A 251 15.49 -20.54 13.14
N SER A 252 16.24 -20.88 12.10
CA SER A 252 17.36 -21.84 12.15
C SER A 252 18.66 -21.17 11.74
N HIS A 253 19.77 -21.86 11.95
CA HIS A 253 21.12 -21.43 11.51
C HIS A 253 21.59 -20.08 12.08
N GLY A 254 21.06 -19.64 13.24
CA GLY A 254 21.46 -18.37 13.85
C GLY A 254 20.98 -17.14 13.08
N VAL A 255 19.94 -17.27 12.25
CA VAL A 255 19.28 -16.12 11.61
C VAL A 255 18.34 -15.46 12.60
N ASP A 256 18.50 -14.16 12.84
CA ASP A 256 17.74 -13.42 13.84
C ASP A 256 16.42 -12.86 13.30
N SER A 257 16.33 -12.55 12.00
CA SER A 257 15.14 -11.92 11.41
C SER A 257 14.99 -12.20 9.92
N LEU A 258 13.77 -12.03 9.42
CA LEU A 258 13.43 -11.96 8.00
C LEU A 258 13.19 -10.50 7.59
N ASN A 259 13.36 -10.21 6.31
CA ASN A 259 12.81 -8.97 5.74
C ASN A 259 11.33 -8.84 6.14
N VAL A 260 10.87 -7.62 6.49
CA VAL A 260 9.53 -7.40 7.03
C VAL A 260 8.41 -7.87 6.10
N ALA A 261 8.59 -7.79 4.78
CA ALA A 261 7.61 -8.31 3.83
C ALA A 261 7.57 -9.85 3.82
N ALA A 262 8.70 -10.53 3.99
CA ALA A 262 8.72 -11.98 4.15
C ALA A 262 8.11 -12.41 5.49
N ALA A 263 8.48 -11.74 6.57
CA ALA A 263 7.89 -11.96 7.90
C ALA A 263 6.37 -11.77 7.88
N SER A 264 5.87 -10.73 7.20
CA SER A 264 4.44 -10.48 7.06
C SER A 264 3.71 -11.63 6.37
N ALA A 265 4.29 -12.19 5.29
CA ALA A 265 3.68 -13.29 4.56
C ALA A 265 3.53 -14.55 5.44
N VAL A 266 4.56 -14.88 6.24
CA VAL A 266 4.51 -16.00 7.18
C VAL A 266 3.47 -15.72 8.29
N ALA A 267 3.49 -14.51 8.87
CA ALA A 267 2.56 -14.12 9.92
C ALA A 267 1.11 -14.14 9.44
N PHE A 268 0.82 -13.60 8.26
CA PHE A 268 -0.54 -13.58 7.72
C PHE A 268 -1.01 -14.98 7.30
N TRP A 269 -0.11 -15.83 6.80
CA TRP A 269 -0.45 -17.23 6.50
C TRP A 269 -0.90 -17.98 7.76
N GLU A 270 -0.21 -17.82 8.87
CA GLU A 270 -0.53 -18.56 10.11
C GLU A 270 -1.67 -17.88 10.88
N LEU A 271 -1.58 -16.58 11.15
CA LEU A 271 -2.51 -15.84 11.99
C LEU A 271 -3.76 -15.33 11.27
N GLY A 272 -3.74 -15.22 9.94
CA GLY A 272 -4.87 -14.78 9.12
C GLY A 272 -5.97 -15.83 8.97
N ARG A 273 -5.63 -17.10 9.13
CA ARG A 273 -6.59 -18.20 8.97
C ARG A 273 -7.65 -18.17 10.06
N ARG A 274 -8.90 -18.25 9.65
CA ARG A 274 -10.03 -18.50 10.53
C ARG A 274 -10.19 -20.02 10.62
N ARG A 275 -9.98 -20.58 11.77
CA ARG A 275 -10.34 -21.97 12.08
C ARG A 275 -11.79 -22.07 12.53
#